data_e2d10ac2867e79e53d3a7494092d7a4c
#
_entry.id   e2d10ac2867e79e53d3a7494092d7a4c
#
_cell.length_a   1.000
_cell.length_b   1.000
_cell.length_c   1.000
_cell.angle_alpha   90.00
_cell.angle_beta   90.00
_cell.angle_gamma   90.00
#
_symmetry.space_group_name_H-M   'P 1'
#
loop_
_entity.id
_entity.type
_entity.pdbx_description
1 polymer ?
#
loop_
_entity_poly.entity_id
_entity_poly.type
_entity_poly.pdbx_seq_one_letter_code
_entity_poly.pdbx_strand_id
1 'polypeptide(L)'
;MKIFICDAFSSEIFKGNQAGVVILEEKEEYPTVTLMKNIAAELKHSETAFVKKTDNKKFKIRYFTPTEEVELCGHATISVFSVLRELKLIFSGKYIAETLVGSLEIVVDNDFIWMGMASPKIEYTFNLDEIKEIYSAFNLDTVQAPKNLIPKIVNTGLSDIIIPIEDKNILDSFVMNKERVIELSKKYKVVGAHLFTLDKDKKVTAFCRNIAPLVGIDEECATGTSNGALTHYLKEYNIISSKDINTFIQGETMGRSSTILSRYKEDGRTIQVGGNAVISFECKIYEWNKKLGYYTIKICSSLAFLSTKISFLYSIII
;
A
#
# COMPACT_ATOMS: atom_id res chain seq x y z
N MET A 1 23.31 7.20 -0.80
CA MET A 1 21.87 6.86 -0.68
C MET A 1 21.32 7.15 0.71
N LYS A 2 20.04 7.56 0.82
CA LYS A 2 19.31 7.77 2.08
C LYS A 2 18.20 6.74 2.19
N ILE A 3 17.99 6.20 3.38
CA ILE A 3 17.01 5.13 3.62
C ILE A 3 16.00 5.58 4.65
N PHE A 4 14.73 5.41 4.33
CA PHE A 4 13.60 5.76 5.19
C PHE A 4 12.68 4.56 5.35
N ILE A 5 12.03 4.46 6.50
CA ILE A 5 10.86 3.60 6.72
C ILE A 5 9.67 4.54 6.81
N CYS A 6 8.64 4.25 6.05
CA CYS A 6 7.44 5.06 5.96
C CYS A 6 6.19 4.24 6.22
N ASP A 7 5.19 4.89 6.78
CA ASP A 7 3.86 4.34 6.97
C ASP A 7 2.91 5.01 5.96
N ALA A 8 2.61 4.31 4.85
CA ALA A 8 1.77 4.81 3.77
C ALA A 8 0.28 4.76 4.14
N PHE A 9 -0.50 5.66 3.54
CA PHE A 9 -1.92 5.85 3.80
C PHE A 9 -2.23 6.22 5.26
N SER A 10 -1.29 6.93 5.89
CA SER A 10 -1.44 7.43 7.26
C SER A 10 -0.76 8.78 7.43
N SER A 11 -1.27 9.58 8.35
CA SER A 11 -0.62 10.78 8.91
C SER A 11 0.01 10.52 10.29
N GLU A 12 -0.17 9.30 10.82
CA GLU A 12 0.36 8.89 12.12
C GLU A 12 1.40 7.79 11.93
N ILE A 13 2.52 7.88 12.67
CA ILE A 13 3.52 6.80 12.69
C ILE A 13 2.94 5.52 13.30
N PHE A 14 3.43 4.37 12.82
CA PHE A 14 3.00 3.03 13.26
C PHE A 14 1.56 2.68 12.90
N LYS A 15 0.95 3.43 12.01
CA LYS A 15 -0.32 3.13 11.32
C LYS A 15 -0.03 2.92 9.83
N GLY A 16 -1.07 2.66 9.04
CA GLY A 16 -0.88 2.53 7.60
C GLY A 16 -0.06 1.31 7.17
N ASN A 17 0.35 1.27 5.91
CA ASN A 17 1.14 0.20 5.32
C ASN A 17 2.61 0.59 5.21
N GLN A 18 3.48 -0.21 5.81
CA GLN A 18 4.91 0.08 5.88
C GLN A 18 5.61 -0.14 4.54
N ALA A 19 6.51 0.76 4.19
CA ALA A 19 7.41 0.60 3.06
C ALA A 19 8.82 1.12 3.37
N GLY A 20 9.83 0.46 2.83
CA GLY A 20 11.17 1.03 2.74
C GLY A 20 11.25 2.00 1.56
N VAL A 21 11.93 3.13 1.73
CA VAL A 21 12.23 4.08 0.65
C VAL A 21 13.72 4.37 0.64
N VAL A 22 14.39 4.06 -0.47
CA VAL A 22 15.81 4.31 -0.67
C VAL A 22 15.96 5.36 -1.77
N ILE A 23 16.43 6.56 -1.39
CA ILE A 23 16.70 7.64 -2.33
C ILE A 23 18.16 7.58 -2.76
N LEU A 24 18.38 7.45 -4.07
CA LEU A 24 19.68 7.51 -4.70
C LEU A 24 20.00 8.97 -5.12
N GLU A 25 21.26 9.37 -4.99
CA GLU A 25 21.69 10.66 -5.53
C GLU A 25 21.69 10.62 -7.07
N GLU A 26 21.59 11.77 -7.72
CA GLU A 26 21.49 11.85 -9.21
C GLU A 26 22.67 11.17 -9.93
N LYS A 27 23.86 11.19 -9.33
CA LYS A 27 25.07 10.56 -9.89
C LYS A 27 25.30 9.11 -9.46
N GLU A 28 24.52 8.61 -8.46
CA GLU A 28 24.62 7.23 -8.02
C GLU A 28 23.97 6.28 -9.04
N GLU A 29 24.64 5.18 -9.33
CA GLU A 29 24.00 4.06 -10.03
C GLU A 29 23.15 3.25 -9.08
N TYR A 30 22.16 2.51 -9.61
CA TYR A 30 21.41 1.57 -8.79
C TYR A 30 22.37 0.54 -8.17
N PRO A 31 22.18 0.20 -6.89
CA PRO A 31 22.90 -0.92 -6.31
C PRO A 31 22.67 -2.21 -7.11
N THR A 32 23.53 -3.21 -6.92
CA THR A 32 23.27 -4.53 -7.52
C THR A 32 21.93 -5.08 -7.03
N VAL A 33 21.27 -5.90 -7.85
CA VAL A 33 20.00 -6.53 -7.48
C VAL A 33 20.13 -7.28 -6.14
N THR A 34 21.25 -7.96 -5.93
CA THR A 34 21.56 -8.65 -4.66
C THR A 34 21.57 -7.70 -3.46
N LEU A 35 22.22 -6.52 -3.60
CA LEU A 35 22.23 -5.54 -2.50
C LEU A 35 20.86 -4.93 -2.24
N MET A 36 20.07 -4.64 -3.28
CA MET A 36 18.70 -4.13 -3.13
C MET A 36 17.80 -5.16 -2.43
N LYS A 37 17.89 -6.44 -2.78
CA LYS A 37 17.19 -7.53 -2.09
C LYS A 37 17.64 -7.67 -0.62
N ASN A 38 18.93 -7.60 -0.35
CA ASN A 38 19.44 -7.68 1.02
C ASN A 38 18.92 -6.50 1.88
N ILE A 39 18.88 -5.29 1.33
CA ILE A 39 18.31 -4.12 2.02
C ILE A 39 16.81 -4.35 2.30
N ALA A 40 16.05 -4.82 1.31
CA ALA A 40 14.63 -5.12 1.49
C ALA A 40 14.40 -6.23 2.54
N ALA A 41 15.24 -7.29 2.53
CA ALA A 41 15.19 -8.37 3.50
C ALA A 41 15.53 -7.91 4.93
N GLU A 42 16.47 -6.98 5.08
CA GLU A 42 16.87 -6.43 6.38
C GLU A 42 15.78 -5.53 6.96
N LEU A 43 15.12 -4.72 6.11
CA LEU A 43 14.00 -3.86 6.52
C LEU A 43 12.73 -4.65 6.86
N LYS A 44 12.55 -5.85 6.32
CA LYS A 44 11.43 -6.79 6.60
C LYS A 44 10.03 -6.23 6.34
N HIS A 45 9.91 -5.26 5.44
CA HIS A 45 8.63 -4.78 4.95
C HIS A 45 8.22 -5.57 3.70
N SER A 46 6.94 -5.50 3.34
CA SER A 46 6.45 -6.15 2.11
C SER A 46 7.28 -5.69 0.90
N GLU A 47 7.48 -4.38 0.75
CA GLU A 47 8.31 -3.81 -0.31
C GLU A 47 9.21 -2.67 0.15
N THR A 48 10.32 -2.54 -0.57
CA THR A 48 11.26 -1.42 -0.50
C THR A 48 11.40 -0.81 -1.89
N ALA A 49 11.14 0.48 -2.01
CA ALA A 49 11.27 1.24 -3.25
C ALA A 49 12.66 1.91 -3.32
N PHE A 50 13.38 1.69 -4.43
CA PHE A 50 14.62 2.37 -4.77
C PHE A 50 14.31 3.42 -5.82
N VAL A 51 14.49 4.70 -5.49
CA VAL A 51 14.13 5.81 -6.35
C VAL A 51 15.34 6.64 -6.76
N LYS A 52 15.41 6.97 -8.04
CA LYS A 52 16.40 7.87 -8.63
C LYS A 52 15.70 8.90 -9.50
N LYS A 53 16.07 10.17 -9.35
CA LYS A 53 15.61 11.24 -10.22
C LYS A 53 16.28 11.08 -11.57
N THR A 54 15.49 11.03 -12.66
CA THR A 54 15.99 10.92 -14.04
C THR A 54 15.85 12.23 -14.81
N ASP A 55 14.88 13.08 -14.42
CA ASP A 55 14.64 14.40 -14.99
C ASP A 55 13.91 15.28 -13.96
N ASN A 56 13.69 16.56 -14.24
CA ASN A 56 13.04 17.51 -13.31
C ASN A 56 11.69 17.03 -12.76
N LYS A 57 10.95 16.27 -13.56
CA LYS A 57 9.63 15.73 -13.18
C LYS A 57 9.51 14.22 -13.34
N LYS A 58 10.64 13.53 -13.51
CA LYS A 58 10.66 12.08 -13.72
C LYS A 58 11.53 11.37 -12.70
N PHE A 59 11.02 10.30 -12.18
CA PHE A 59 11.68 9.45 -11.21
C PHE A 59 11.59 7.99 -11.67
N LYS A 60 12.72 7.31 -11.76
CA LYS A 60 12.74 5.87 -11.99
C LYS A 60 12.67 5.17 -10.64
N ILE A 61 11.76 4.20 -10.51
CA ILE A 61 11.52 3.48 -9.27
C ILE A 61 11.59 1.98 -9.53
N ARG A 62 12.31 1.27 -8.67
CA ARG A 62 12.39 -0.19 -8.62
C ARG A 62 11.91 -0.66 -7.27
N TYR A 63 11.09 -1.69 -7.24
CA TYR A 63 10.48 -2.22 -6.02
C TYR A 63 11.00 -3.62 -5.73
N PHE A 64 11.38 -3.86 -4.50
CA PHE A 64 11.91 -5.14 -4.06
C PHE A 64 11.17 -5.65 -2.83
N THR A 65 10.69 -6.89 -2.90
CA THR A 65 10.39 -7.70 -1.72
C THR A 65 11.69 -8.25 -1.14
N PRO A 66 11.68 -8.92 0.02
CA PRO A 66 12.86 -9.62 0.52
C PRO A 66 13.44 -10.67 -0.44
N THR A 67 12.65 -11.16 -1.39
CA THR A 67 13.04 -12.28 -2.25
C THR A 67 13.21 -11.91 -3.73
N GLU A 68 12.50 -10.92 -4.23
CA GLU A 68 12.48 -10.61 -5.66
C GLU A 68 12.16 -9.15 -5.97
N GLU A 69 12.40 -8.75 -7.22
CA GLU A 69 11.94 -7.47 -7.75
C GLU A 69 10.49 -7.62 -8.24
N VAL A 70 9.63 -6.68 -7.86
CA VAL A 70 8.24 -6.63 -8.30
C VAL A 70 7.99 -5.44 -9.24
N GLU A 71 7.01 -5.58 -10.10
CA GLU A 71 6.78 -4.63 -11.18
C GLU A 71 6.26 -3.26 -10.69
N LEU A 72 5.42 -3.28 -9.66
CA LEU A 72 4.77 -2.09 -9.10
C LEU A 72 4.33 -2.35 -7.66
N CYS A 73 4.42 -1.29 -6.83
CA CYS A 73 3.85 -1.28 -5.50
C CYS A 73 3.23 0.07 -5.18
N GLY A 74 1.90 0.11 -4.96
CA GLY A 74 1.14 1.36 -4.76
C GLY A 74 1.54 2.10 -3.48
N HIS A 75 1.55 1.41 -2.32
CA HIS A 75 1.87 2.06 -1.03
C HIS A 75 3.34 2.53 -0.98
N ALA A 76 4.26 1.77 -1.58
CA ALA A 76 5.65 2.20 -1.69
C ALA A 76 5.81 3.41 -2.63
N THR A 77 5.00 3.52 -3.70
CA THR A 77 4.98 4.71 -4.57
C THR A 77 4.48 5.94 -3.81
N ILE A 78 3.38 5.84 -3.07
CA ILE A 78 2.89 6.93 -2.21
C ILE A 78 3.96 7.34 -1.21
N SER A 79 4.64 6.37 -0.56
CA SER A 79 5.75 6.63 0.36
C SER A 79 6.90 7.39 -0.30
N VAL A 80 7.34 6.98 -1.50
CA VAL A 80 8.41 7.66 -2.26
C VAL A 80 8.09 9.14 -2.45
N PHE A 81 6.92 9.45 -3.01
CA PHE A 81 6.58 10.84 -3.31
C PHE A 81 6.28 11.66 -2.05
N SER A 82 5.77 11.04 -0.98
CA SER A 82 5.65 11.70 0.33
C SER A 82 7.02 12.05 0.93
N VAL A 83 8.00 11.14 0.89
CA VAL A 83 9.37 11.40 1.34
C VAL A 83 10.03 12.49 0.50
N LEU A 84 9.91 12.43 -0.84
CA LEU A 84 10.48 13.46 -1.72
C LEU A 84 9.88 14.84 -1.43
N ARG A 85 8.57 14.95 -1.14
CA ARG A 85 7.88 16.18 -0.75
C ARG A 85 8.37 16.68 0.62
N GLU A 86 8.43 15.82 1.63
CA GLU A 86 8.89 16.14 2.98
C GLU A 86 10.33 16.67 2.99
N LEU A 87 11.20 16.06 2.19
CA LEU A 87 12.59 16.51 2.00
C LEU A 87 12.71 17.75 1.11
N LYS A 88 11.59 18.33 0.63
CA LYS A 88 11.56 19.49 -0.27
C LYS A 88 12.31 19.28 -1.59
N LEU A 89 12.40 18.03 -2.05
CA LEU A 89 12.99 17.67 -3.35
C LEU A 89 11.99 17.82 -4.49
N ILE A 90 10.69 17.82 -4.16
CA ILE A 90 9.56 18.09 -5.05
C ILE A 90 8.55 19.00 -4.37
N PHE A 91 7.71 19.64 -5.17
CA PHE A 91 6.61 20.51 -4.75
C PHE A 91 5.31 20.06 -5.40
N SER A 92 4.20 20.78 -5.11
CA SER A 92 2.92 20.48 -5.78
C SER A 92 3.05 20.53 -7.29
N GLY A 93 2.49 19.51 -7.97
CA GLY A 93 2.59 19.39 -9.42
C GLY A 93 2.39 17.97 -9.93
N LYS A 94 2.59 17.79 -11.23
CA LYS A 94 2.53 16.48 -11.89
C LYS A 94 3.93 15.94 -12.13
N TYR A 95 4.09 14.65 -11.84
CA TYR A 95 5.33 13.89 -11.96
C TYR A 95 5.09 12.57 -12.69
N ILE A 96 6.15 11.95 -13.15
CA ILE A 96 6.11 10.62 -13.77
C ILE A 96 6.98 9.67 -12.93
N ALA A 97 6.40 8.58 -12.51
CA ALA A 97 7.12 7.43 -11.97
C ALA A 97 7.35 6.41 -13.10
N GLU A 98 8.61 6.19 -13.48
CA GLU A 98 9.01 5.19 -14.44
C GLU A 98 9.26 3.86 -13.70
N THR A 99 8.46 2.85 -13.99
CA THR A 99 8.49 1.54 -13.33
C THR A 99 8.58 0.42 -14.36
N LEU A 100 8.64 -0.83 -13.93
CA LEU A 100 8.64 -1.99 -14.85
C LEU A 100 7.31 -2.14 -15.62
N VAL A 101 6.17 -1.70 -15.06
CA VAL A 101 4.88 -1.68 -15.79
C VAL A 101 4.73 -0.47 -16.73
N GLY A 102 5.73 0.39 -16.80
CA GLY A 102 5.71 1.62 -17.60
C GLY A 102 5.63 2.89 -16.76
N SER A 103 5.16 3.97 -17.39
CA SER A 103 5.09 5.29 -16.80
C SER A 103 3.75 5.52 -16.10
N LEU A 104 3.80 5.91 -14.84
CA LEU A 104 2.64 6.26 -14.02
C LEU A 104 2.61 7.76 -13.77
N GLU A 105 1.45 8.39 -13.99
CA GLU A 105 1.23 9.76 -13.57
C GLU A 105 1.02 9.84 -12.06
N ILE A 106 1.81 10.70 -11.42
CA ILE A 106 1.70 11.04 -10.01
C ILE A 106 1.35 12.52 -9.91
N VAL A 107 0.31 12.83 -9.14
CA VAL A 107 -0.06 14.20 -8.81
C VAL A 107 0.26 14.43 -7.34
N VAL A 108 1.12 15.38 -7.07
CA VAL A 108 1.47 15.84 -5.72
C VAL A 108 0.67 17.11 -5.47
N ASP A 109 -0.22 17.11 -4.52
CA ASP A 109 -0.83 18.34 -4.02
C ASP A 109 -0.30 18.69 -2.62
N ASN A 110 -0.88 19.68 -1.97
CA ASN A 110 -0.38 20.11 -0.65
C ASN A 110 -0.56 19.03 0.42
N ASP A 111 -1.61 18.24 0.32
CA ASP A 111 -2.02 17.31 1.36
C ASP A 111 -1.76 15.84 0.98
N PHE A 112 -1.93 15.49 -0.31
CA PHE A 112 -1.96 14.10 -0.75
C PHE A 112 -1.09 13.84 -1.97
N ILE A 113 -0.69 12.59 -2.11
CA ILE A 113 -0.08 12.03 -3.32
C ILE A 113 -1.14 11.20 -4.02
N TRP A 114 -1.38 11.45 -5.30
CA TRP A 114 -2.35 10.72 -6.13
C TRP A 114 -1.62 9.94 -7.21
N MET A 115 -1.96 8.66 -7.33
CA MET A 115 -1.41 7.76 -8.33
C MET A 115 -2.53 7.33 -9.29
N GLY A 116 -2.28 7.43 -10.59
CA GLY A 116 -3.19 6.91 -11.62
C GLY A 116 -3.24 5.38 -11.60
N MET A 117 -4.44 4.83 -11.75
CA MET A 117 -4.68 3.40 -11.84
C MET A 117 -4.90 2.99 -13.30
N ALA A 118 -4.79 1.70 -13.59
CA ALA A 118 -5.26 1.16 -14.86
C ALA A 118 -6.77 1.40 -15.03
N SER A 119 -7.25 1.42 -16.27
CA SER A 119 -8.68 1.61 -16.55
C SER A 119 -9.51 0.55 -15.85
N PRO A 120 -10.49 0.95 -15.05
CA PRO A 120 -11.28 0.02 -14.25
C PRO A 120 -12.19 -0.84 -15.13
N LYS A 121 -12.38 -2.10 -14.73
CA LYS A 121 -13.23 -3.05 -15.46
C LYS A 121 -13.88 -4.03 -14.48
N ILE A 122 -15.20 -4.25 -14.63
CA ILE A 122 -15.87 -5.41 -14.04
C ILE A 122 -15.61 -6.59 -14.97
N GLU A 123 -14.94 -7.62 -14.45
CA GLU A 123 -14.56 -8.80 -15.22
C GLU A 123 -15.56 -9.93 -15.06
N TYR A 124 -16.20 -10.03 -13.89
CA TYR A 124 -17.15 -11.10 -13.61
C TYR A 124 -18.21 -10.67 -12.59
N THR A 125 -19.41 -11.17 -12.76
CA THR A 125 -20.53 -11.03 -11.81
C THR A 125 -21.01 -12.43 -11.43
N PHE A 126 -21.03 -12.75 -10.15
CA PHE A 126 -21.29 -14.07 -9.63
C PHE A 126 -22.78 -14.41 -9.63
N ASN A 127 -23.11 -15.69 -9.86
CA ASN A 127 -24.45 -16.24 -9.65
C ASN A 127 -24.68 -16.61 -8.17
N LEU A 128 -25.91 -17.01 -7.82
CA LEU A 128 -26.31 -17.28 -6.45
C LEU A 128 -25.49 -18.39 -5.76
N ASP A 129 -25.14 -19.44 -6.47
CA ASP A 129 -24.39 -20.57 -5.89
C ASP A 129 -22.92 -20.21 -5.68
N GLU A 130 -22.32 -19.48 -6.61
CA GLU A 130 -20.99 -18.91 -6.48
C GLU A 130 -20.92 -17.89 -5.32
N ILE A 131 -21.94 -17.06 -5.13
CA ILE A 131 -22.04 -16.13 -4.00
C ILE A 131 -22.01 -16.89 -2.67
N LYS A 132 -22.78 -17.99 -2.53
CA LYS A 132 -22.73 -18.83 -1.33
C LYS A 132 -21.33 -19.40 -1.08
N GLU A 133 -20.67 -19.88 -2.15
CA GLU A 133 -19.29 -20.38 -2.07
C GLU A 133 -18.33 -19.30 -1.56
N ILE A 134 -18.43 -18.07 -2.11
CA ILE A 134 -17.60 -16.93 -1.70
C ILE A 134 -17.80 -16.60 -0.21
N TYR A 135 -19.03 -16.38 0.24
CA TYR A 135 -19.28 -16.06 1.67
C TYR A 135 -18.82 -17.18 2.59
N SER A 136 -19.01 -18.44 2.19
CA SER A 136 -18.59 -19.60 3.02
C SER A 136 -17.07 -19.68 3.20
N ALA A 137 -16.27 -19.12 2.28
CA ALA A 137 -14.82 -19.07 2.43
C ALA A 137 -14.36 -18.10 3.53
N PHE A 138 -15.24 -17.20 3.94
CA PHE A 138 -15.03 -16.28 5.07
C PHE A 138 -15.84 -16.68 6.32
N ASN A 139 -16.35 -17.93 6.35
CA ASN A 139 -17.24 -18.43 7.40
C ASN A 139 -18.46 -17.53 7.61
N LEU A 140 -18.96 -16.96 6.52
CA LEU A 140 -20.14 -16.10 6.47
C LEU A 140 -21.27 -16.80 5.67
N ASP A 141 -22.50 -16.34 5.87
CA ASP A 141 -23.67 -16.69 5.09
C ASP A 141 -24.15 -15.51 4.26
N THR A 142 -24.90 -15.77 3.20
CA THR A 142 -25.47 -14.75 2.32
C THR A 142 -26.46 -13.79 3.01
N VAL A 143 -27.00 -14.18 4.17
CA VAL A 143 -27.83 -13.27 5.01
C VAL A 143 -27.03 -12.09 5.57
N GLN A 144 -25.69 -12.21 5.59
CA GLN A 144 -24.78 -11.15 6.03
C GLN A 144 -24.34 -10.23 4.89
N ALA A 145 -24.90 -10.43 3.68
CA ALA A 145 -24.74 -9.56 2.53
C ALA A 145 -25.83 -8.48 2.51
N PRO A 146 -25.50 -7.25 2.07
CA PRO A 146 -26.51 -6.25 1.76
C PRO A 146 -27.41 -6.73 0.60
N LYS A 147 -28.72 -6.52 0.72
CA LYS A 147 -29.71 -7.05 -0.23
C LYS A 147 -29.52 -6.61 -1.70
N ASN A 148 -28.95 -5.42 -1.90
CA ASN A 148 -28.86 -4.79 -3.22
C ASN A 148 -27.45 -4.79 -3.81
N LEU A 149 -26.48 -5.45 -3.16
CA LEU A 149 -25.08 -5.53 -3.59
C LEU A 149 -24.67 -6.99 -3.68
N ILE A 150 -24.01 -7.35 -4.77
CA ILE A 150 -23.50 -8.71 -4.97
C ILE A 150 -22.00 -8.68 -5.25
N PRO A 151 -21.25 -9.70 -4.86
CA PRO A 151 -19.83 -9.81 -5.19
C PRO A 151 -19.58 -9.70 -6.70
N LYS A 152 -18.45 -9.06 -7.06
CA LYS A 152 -17.98 -8.95 -8.45
C LYS A 152 -16.45 -9.05 -8.48
N ILE A 153 -15.91 -9.51 -9.61
CA ILE A 153 -14.47 -9.34 -9.87
C ILE A 153 -14.28 -8.00 -10.58
N VAL A 154 -13.43 -7.17 -9.98
CA VAL A 154 -13.10 -5.84 -10.50
C VAL A 154 -11.59 -5.69 -10.61
N ASN A 155 -11.14 -5.11 -11.73
CA ASN A 155 -9.73 -4.89 -12.05
C ASN A 155 -9.44 -3.39 -12.18
N THR A 156 -8.36 -2.94 -11.57
CA THR A 156 -7.77 -1.60 -11.75
C THR A 156 -6.24 -1.66 -11.90
N GLY A 157 -5.77 -2.77 -12.45
CA GLY A 157 -4.37 -3.18 -12.56
C GLY A 157 -4.16 -4.58 -12.01
N LEU A 158 -4.85 -4.92 -10.93
CA LEU A 158 -4.96 -6.27 -10.36
C LEU A 158 -6.44 -6.58 -10.16
N SER A 159 -6.79 -7.85 -10.29
CA SER A 159 -8.18 -8.32 -10.13
C SER A 159 -8.41 -8.80 -8.71
N ASP A 160 -9.47 -8.30 -8.07
CA ASP A 160 -9.93 -8.72 -6.76
C ASP A 160 -11.42 -9.06 -6.77
N ILE A 161 -11.83 -9.97 -5.89
CA ILE A 161 -13.25 -10.19 -5.58
C ILE A 161 -13.69 -9.11 -4.61
N ILE A 162 -14.52 -8.20 -5.04
CA ILE A 162 -15.13 -7.15 -4.19
C ILE A 162 -16.37 -7.75 -3.52
N ILE A 163 -16.37 -7.84 -2.19
CA ILE A 163 -17.39 -8.54 -1.40
C ILE A 163 -18.07 -7.56 -0.44
N PRO A 164 -19.36 -7.23 -0.66
CA PRO A 164 -20.11 -6.39 0.25
C PRO A 164 -20.51 -7.12 1.53
N ILE A 165 -20.40 -6.47 2.68
CA ILE A 165 -20.79 -6.96 4.01
C ILE A 165 -21.82 -6.01 4.61
N GLU A 166 -22.84 -6.54 5.29
CA GLU A 166 -23.99 -5.77 5.79
C GLU A 166 -23.61 -4.72 6.85
N ASP A 167 -22.69 -5.03 7.74
CA ASP A 167 -22.28 -4.10 8.78
C ASP A 167 -20.82 -4.28 9.25
N LYS A 168 -20.34 -3.28 10.00
CA LYS A 168 -18.95 -3.24 10.46
C LYS A 168 -18.62 -4.33 11.48
N ASN A 169 -19.55 -4.74 12.34
CA ASN A 169 -19.26 -5.78 13.34
C ASN A 169 -18.99 -7.13 12.64
N ILE A 170 -19.75 -7.43 11.59
CA ILE A 170 -19.54 -8.63 10.78
C ILE A 170 -18.19 -8.52 10.05
N LEU A 171 -17.90 -7.36 9.42
CA LEU A 171 -16.64 -7.11 8.74
C LEU A 171 -15.44 -7.28 9.69
N ASP A 172 -15.51 -6.75 10.90
CA ASP A 172 -14.41 -6.78 11.86
C ASP A 172 -14.20 -8.17 12.48
N SER A 173 -15.26 -8.99 12.58
CA SER A 173 -15.24 -10.25 13.31
C SER A 173 -15.11 -11.51 12.45
N PHE A 174 -15.25 -11.43 11.12
CA PHE A 174 -15.13 -12.62 10.29
C PHE A 174 -13.73 -13.25 10.40
N VAL A 175 -13.67 -14.55 10.27
CA VAL A 175 -12.43 -15.34 10.20
C VAL A 175 -12.43 -16.10 8.88
N MET A 176 -11.42 -15.85 8.03
CA MET A 176 -11.31 -16.54 6.75
C MET A 176 -10.96 -18.04 6.93
N ASN A 177 -11.47 -18.86 6.03
CA ASN A 177 -10.89 -20.18 5.77
C ASN A 177 -9.80 -20.01 4.70
N LYS A 178 -8.54 -20.02 5.13
CA LYS A 178 -7.38 -19.69 4.29
C LYS A 178 -7.30 -20.57 3.04
N GLU A 179 -7.51 -21.87 3.18
CA GLU A 179 -7.44 -22.83 2.07
C GLU A 179 -8.52 -22.53 1.03
N ARG A 180 -9.75 -22.29 1.47
CA ARG A 180 -10.86 -21.94 0.57
C ARG A 180 -10.65 -20.60 -0.15
N VAL A 181 -10.11 -19.60 0.54
CA VAL A 181 -9.78 -18.31 -0.10
C VAL A 181 -8.70 -18.49 -1.15
N ILE A 182 -7.68 -19.32 -0.89
CA ILE A 182 -6.65 -19.67 -1.89
C ILE A 182 -7.27 -20.39 -3.09
N GLU A 183 -8.18 -21.34 -2.86
CA GLU A 183 -8.88 -22.06 -3.93
C GLU A 183 -9.74 -21.11 -4.77
N LEU A 184 -10.50 -20.20 -4.17
CA LEU A 184 -11.27 -19.18 -4.87
C LEU A 184 -10.37 -18.28 -5.70
N SER A 185 -9.26 -17.80 -5.11
CA SER A 185 -8.31 -16.94 -5.81
C SER A 185 -7.72 -17.62 -7.05
N LYS A 186 -7.37 -18.90 -6.95
CA LYS A 186 -6.91 -19.71 -8.09
C LYS A 186 -8.01 -19.94 -9.13
N LYS A 187 -9.22 -20.32 -8.69
CA LYS A 187 -10.38 -20.61 -9.55
C LYS A 187 -10.72 -19.41 -10.43
N TYR A 188 -10.75 -18.23 -9.84
CA TYR A 188 -11.15 -17.00 -10.52
C TYR A 188 -9.97 -16.15 -11.03
N LYS A 189 -8.72 -16.60 -10.81
CA LYS A 189 -7.49 -15.90 -11.24
C LYS A 189 -7.40 -14.48 -10.70
N VAL A 190 -7.73 -14.29 -9.44
CA VAL A 190 -7.66 -13.03 -8.72
C VAL A 190 -6.52 -13.05 -7.69
N VAL A 191 -6.04 -11.87 -7.28
CA VAL A 191 -5.03 -11.74 -6.24
C VAL A 191 -5.63 -12.13 -4.88
N GLY A 192 -6.83 -11.66 -4.60
CA GLY A 192 -7.51 -11.92 -3.35
C GLY A 192 -8.95 -11.43 -3.33
N ALA A 193 -9.41 -11.11 -2.13
CA ALA A 193 -10.74 -10.60 -1.87
C ALA A 193 -10.67 -9.28 -1.06
N HIS A 194 -11.47 -8.32 -1.47
CA HIS A 194 -11.61 -7.04 -0.78
C HIS A 194 -13.04 -6.92 -0.23
N LEU A 195 -13.16 -7.18 1.08
CA LEU A 195 -14.43 -7.12 1.78
C LEU A 195 -14.65 -5.69 2.26
N PHE A 196 -15.87 -5.19 2.16
CA PHE A 196 -16.21 -3.84 2.58
C PHE A 196 -17.61 -3.75 3.17
N THR A 197 -17.81 -2.74 4.02
CA THR A 197 -19.13 -2.26 4.46
C THR A 197 -19.22 -0.76 4.31
N LEU A 198 -20.39 -0.27 3.88
CA LEU A 198 -20.64 1.18 3.76
C LEU A 198 -20.74 1.81 5.15
N ASP A 199 -20.21 3.02 5.30
CA ASP A 199 -20.40 3.77 6.55
C ASP A 199 -21.83 4.31 6.65
N LYS A 200 -22.59 3.83 7.63
CA LYS A 200 -23.98 4.27 7.90
C LYS A 200 -24.03 5.72 8.36
N ASP A 201 -22.97 6.20 9.02
CA ASP A 201 -22.86 7.60 9.50
C ASP A 201 -22.39 8.56 8.40
N LYS A 202 -21.93 8.04 7.26
CA LYS A 202 -21.43 8.80 6.10
C LYS A 202 -20.26 9.73 6.42
N LYS A 203 -19.44 9.39 7.42
CA LYS A 203 -18.20 10.10 7.73
C LYS A 203 -17.09 9.71 6.77
N VAL A 204 -17.12 8.44 6.34
CA VAL A 204 -16.25 7.88 5.30
C VAL A 204 -17.12 7.13 4.28
N THR A 205 -16.54 6.71 3.16
CA THR A 205 -17.29 5.97 2.14
C THR A 205 -17.52 4.53 2.57
N ALA A 206 -16.47 3.84 3.03
CA ALA A 206 -16.55 2.47 3.49
C ALA A 206 -15.39 2.09 4.42
N PHE A 207 -15.62 1.04 5.21
CA PHE A 207 -14.61 0.30 5.94
C PHE A 207 -14.28 -0.98 5.18
N CYS A 208 -12.98 -1.36 5.14
CA CYS A 208 -12.49 -2.41 4.28
C CYS A 208 -11.53 -3.37 4.99
N ARG A 209 -11.47 -4.61 4.49
CA ARG A 209 -10.43 -5.60 4.80
C ARG A 209 -9.98 -6.25 3.49
N ASN A 210 -8.68 -6.35 3.27
CA ASN A 210 -8.11 -6.97 2.07
C ASN A 210 -7.37 -8.26 2.44
N ILE A 211 -7.74 -9.35 1.78
CA ILE A 211 -7.35 -10.72 2.09
C ILE A 211 -6.73 -11.36 0.85
N ALA A 212 -5.44 -11.70 0.87
CA ALA A 212 -4.70 -12.21 -0.29
C ALA A 212 -3.74 -13.37 0.05
N PRO A 213 -4.21 -14.46 0.68
CA PRO A 213 -3.34 -15.56 1.13
C PRO A 213 -2.67 -16.32 -0.02
N LEU A 214 -3.19 -16.25 -1.25
CA LEU A 214 -2.57 -16.87 -2.42
C LEU A 214 -1.18 -16.30 -2.70
N VAL A 215 -0.97 -15.02 -2.43
CA VAL A 215 0.32 -14.32 -2.61
C VAL A 215 1.11 -14.19 -1.28
N GLY A 216 0.72 -14.95 -0.25
CA GLY A 216 1.41 -14.99 1.03
C GLY A 216 1.03 -13.89 2.02
N ILE A 217 0.01 -13.08 1.72
CA ILE A 217 -0.47 -11.99 2.56
C ILE A 217 -1.84 -12.37 3.13
N ASP A 218 -1.90 -12.79 4.39
CA ASP A 218 -3.17 -13.18 4.99
C ASP A 218 -4.15 -12.00 5.07
N GLU A 219 -3.69 -10.83 5.46
CA GLU A 219 -4.44 -9.58 5.42
C GLU A 219 -3.49 -8.41 5.19
N GLU A 220 -3.91 -7.40 4.42
CA GLU A 220 -3.13 -6.19 4.15
C GLU A 220 -3.81 -4.96 4.76
N CYS A 221 -3.02 -4.11 5.40
CA CYS A 221 -3.55 -2.94 6.12
C CYS A 221 -3.88 -1.74 5.23
N ALA A 222 -3.39 -1.68 4.00
CA ALA A 222 -3.80 -0.67 3.00
C ALA A 222 -3.49 -1.15 1.59
N THR A 223 -4.49 -1.21 0.72
CA THR A 223 -4.37 -1.72 -0.65
C THR A 223 -4.98 -0.71 -1.63
N GLY A 224 -4.13 0.04 -2.31
CA GLY A 224 -4.57 1.08 -3.25
C GLY A 224 -5.37 0.53 -4.42
N THR A 225 -4.90 -0.56 -5.06
CA THR A 225 -5.56 -1.19 -6.21
C THR A 225 -6.97 -1.67 -5.86
N SER A 226 -7.14 -2.35 -4.74
CA SER A 226 -8.43 -2.90 -4.32
C SER A 226 -9.43 -1.80 -3.96
N ASN A 227 -8.99 -0.70 -3.31
CA ASN A 227 -9.84 0.46 -3.06
C ASN A 227 -10.18 1.23 -4.34
N GLY A 228 -9.28 1.25 -5.33
CA GLY A 228 -9.61 1.71 -6.69
C GLY A 228 -10.69 0.83 -7.34
N ALA A 229 -10.58 -0.49 -7.24
CA ALA A 229 -11.59 -1.43 -7.73
C ALA A 229 -12.94 -1.25 -7.00
N LEU A 230 -12.93 -1.06 -5.67
CA LEU A 230 -14.13 -0.75 -4.88
C LEU A 230 -14.78 0.56 -5.35
N THR A 231 -13.99 1.59 -5.68
CA THR A 231 -14.51 2.85 -6.22
C THR A 231 -15.30 2.61 -7.50
N HIS A 232 -14.78 1.80 -8.43
CA HIS A 232 -15.51 1.46 -9.65
C HIS A 232 -16.77 0.66 -9.35
N TYR A 233 -16.66 -0.33 -8.46
CA TYR A 233 -17.81 -1.12 -8.01
C TYR A 233 -18.93 -0.23 -7.44
N LEU A 234 -18.63 0.70 -6.54
CA LEU A 234 -19.60 1.58 -5.91
C LEU A 234 -20.26 2.55 -6.92
N LYS A 235 -19.47 3.02 -7.91
CA LYS A 235 -20.01 3.86 -8.99
C LYS A 235 -21.03 3.10 -9.85
N GLU A 236 -20.75 1.84 -10.19
CA GLU A 236 -21.67 0.99 -10.97
C GLU A 236 -23.03 0.78 -10.27
N TYR A 237 -23.02 0.78 -8.93
CA TYR A 237 -24.23 0.73 -8.12
C TYR A 237 -24.84 2.10 -7.82
N ASN A 238 -24.32 3.20 -8.40
CA ASN A 238 -24.74 4.58 -8.16
C ASN A 238 -24.71 4.99 -6.67
N ILE A 239 -23.80 4.39 -5.88
CA ILE A 239 -23.60 4.74 -4.46
C ILE A 239 -22.73 5.99 -4.34
N ILE A 240 -21.77 6.16 -5.25
CA ILE A 240 -20.89 7.33 -5.34
C ILE A 240 -21.01 7.98 -6.71
N SER A 241 -20.64 9.25 -6.79
CA SER A 241 -20.53 10.02 -8.03
C SER A 241 -19.07 10.04 -8.53
N SER A 242 -18.88 10.19 -9.83
CA SER A 242 -17.55 10.41 -10.41
C SER A 242 -16.89 11.73 -10.01
N LYS A 243 -17.62 12.62 -9.33
CA LYS A 243 -17.09 13.91 -8.81
C LYS A 243 -16.64 13.82 -7.35
N ASP A 244 -16.92 12.71 -6.67
CA ASP A 244 -16.64 12.57 -5.26
C ASP A 244 -15.16 12.20 -5.02
N ILE A 245 -14.62 12.67 -3.91
CA ILE A 245 -13.43 12.08 -3.28
C ILE A 245 -13.96 11.08 -2.25
N ASN A 246 -13.62 9.81 -2.46
CA ASN A 246 -14.04 8.74 -1.59
C ASN A 246 -12.97 8.47 -0.55
N THR A 247 -13.37 8.16 0.66
CA THR A 247 -12.48 7.83 1.78
C THR A 247 -12.77 6.42 2.25
N PHE A 248 -11.76 5.59 2.26
CA PHE A 248 -11.80 4.21 2.73
C PHE A 248 -10.91 4.04 3.95
N ILE A 249 -11.42 3.35 4.96
CA ILE A 249 -10.65 2.96 6.15
C ILE A 249 -10.37 1.46 6.07
N GLN A 250 -9.11 1.08 6.17
CA GLN A 250 -8.64 -0.30 6.09
C GLN A 250 -7.61 -0.57 7.19
N GLY A 251 -7.45 -1.83 7.63
CA GLY A 251 -6.40 -2.24 8.56
C GLY A 251 -6.69 -1.99 10.04
N GLU A 252 -7.92 -1.60 10.41
CA GLU A 252 -8.28 -1.37 11.82
C GLU A 252 -8.14 -2.65 12.66
N THR A 253 -8.57 -3.80 12.14
CA THR A 253 -8.44 -5.12 12.77
C THR A 253 -6.99 -5.55 13.01
N MET A 254 -6.06 -4.99 12.23
CA MET A 254 -4.61 -5.21 12.37
C MET A 254 -3.93 -4.21 13.32
N GLY A 255 -4.68 -3.26 13.89
CA GLY A 255 -4.13 -2.15 14.68
C GLY A 255 -3.34 -1.12 13.86
N ARG A 256 -3.42 -1.20 12.53
CA ARG A 256 -2.73 -0.33 11.57
C ARG A 256 -3.72 0.37 10.65
N SER A 257 -4.63 1.15 11.25
CA SER A 257 -5.65 1.88 10.50
C SER A 257 -5.03 2.76 9.42
N SER A 258 -5.58 2.67 8.22
CA SER A 258 -5.15 3.37 7.02
C SER A 258 -6.29 4.16 6.42
N THR A 259 -5.99 5.33 5.88
CA THR A 259 -6.95 6.17 5.14
C THR A 259 -6.53 6.22 3.67
N ILE A 260 -7.29 5.54 2.83
CA ILE A 260 -7.09 5.48 1.39
C ILE A 260 -8.12 6.39 0.72
N LEU A 261 -7.66 7.30 -0.12
CA LEU A 261 -8.52 8.16 -0.92
C LEU A 261 -8.64 7.63 -2.34
N SER A 262 -9.78 7.85 -2.96
CA SER A 262 -9.92 7.62 -4.39
C SER A 262 -10.81 8.68 -5.05
N ARG A 263 -10.58 8.91 -6.33
CA ARG A 263 -11.42 9.77 -7.18
C ARG A 263 -11.34 9.35 -8.63
N TYR A 264 -12.33 9.70 -9.40
CA TYR A 264 -12.19 9.71 -10.86
C TYR A 264 -11.45 10.97 -11.30
N LYS A 265 -10.66 10.86 -12.36
CA LYS A 265 -10.14 12.04 -13.07
C LYS A 265 -11.31 12.79 -13.75
N GLU A 266 -11.03 13.98 -14.24
CA GLU A 266 -12.01 14.79 -14.98
C GLU A 266 -12.58 14.07 -16.21
N ASP A 267 -11.83 13.09 -16.77
CA ASP A 267 -12.28 12.25 -17.87
C ASP A 267 -13.44 11.30 -17.49
N GLY A 268 -13.74 11.16 -16.20
CA GLY A 268 -14.77 10.29 -15.64
C GLY A 268 -14.53 8.79 -15.88
N ARG A 269 -13.35 8.41 -16.36
CA ARG A 269 -12.97 7.02 -16.75
C ARG A 269 -11.80 6.49 -15.96
N THR A 270 -10.78 7.33 -15.74
CA THR A 270 -9.57 6.94 -15.04
C THR A 270 -9.71 7.18 -13.55
N ILE A 271 -9.33 6.20 -12.73
CA ILE A 271 -9.32 6.32 -11.27
C ILE A 271 -7.92 6.75 -10.81
N GLN A 272 -7.86 7.63 -9.85
CA GLN A 272 -6.69 7.90 -9.03
C GLN A 272 -6.93 7.40 -7.61
N VAL A 273 -5.93 6.75 -7.06
CA VAL A 273 -5.87 6.42 -5.64
C VAL A 273 -4.88 7.36 -4.98
N GLY A 274 -5.24 7.87 -3.83
CA GLY A 274 -4.46 8.87 -3.12
C GLY A 274 -4.31 8.58 -1.64
N GLY A 275 -3.34 9.25 -1.07
CA GLY A 275 -3.07 9.20 0.36
C GLY A 275 -1.82 10.00 0.70
N ASN A 276 -1.45 9.93 1.94
CA ASN A 276 -0.21 10.47 2.46
C ASN A 276 0.68 9.34 2.97
N ALA A 277 1.93 9.65 3.31
CA ALA A 277 2.76 8.76 4.10
C ALA A 277 3.58 9.58 5.08
N VAL A 278 3.82 9.03 6.26
CA VAL A 278 4.66 9.64 7.29
C VAL A 278 5.97 8.86 7.41
N ILE A 279 7.08 9.57 7.56
CA ILE A 279 8.39 8.97 7.83
C ILE A 279 8.41 8.54 9.29
N SER A 280 8.55 7.24 9.55
CA SER A 280 8.72 6.69 10.90
C SER A 280 10.18 6.57 11.30
N PHE A 281 11.09 6.29 10.37
CA PHE A 281 12.53 6.19 10.64
C PHE A 281 13.37 6.68 9.47
N GLU A 282 14.55 7.24 9.79
CA GLU A 282 15.66 7.40 8.86
C GLU A 282 16.77 6.41 9.25
N CYS A 283 17.25 5.61 8.30
CA CYS A 283 18.21 4.54 8.53
C CYS A 283 19.55 4.83 7.82
N LYS A 284 20.62 4.29 8.37
CA LYS A 284 21.95 4.33 7.75
C LYS A 284 22.50 2.91 7.62
N ILE A 285 23.12 2.62 6.48
CA ILE A 285 23.93 1.42 6.31
C ILE A 285 25.35 1.74 6.76
N TYR A 286 25.92 0.88 7.59
CA TYR A 286 27.29 0.97 8.02
C TYR A 286 28.08 -0.17 7.42
N GLU A 287 29.22 0.16 6.77
CA GLU A 287 30.19 -0.84 6.37
C GLU A 287 31.09 -1.17 7.56
N TRP A 288 31.40 -2.45 7.74
CA TRP A 288 32.39 -2.90 8.71
C TRP A 288 33.75 -2.31 8.36
N ASN A 289 34.25 -1.41 9.20
CA ASN A 289 35.58 -0.88 9.01
C ASN A 289 36.63 -1.83 9.62
N LYS A 290 37.18 -2.72 8.78
CA LYS A 290 38.21 -3.69 9.17
C LYS A 290 39.45 -3.08 9.89
N LYS A 291 39.74 -1.79 9.67
CA LYS A 291 40.85 -1.10 10.32
C LYS A 291 40.53 -0.67 11.76
N LEU A 292 39.28 -0.50 12.14
CA LEU A 292 38.87 0.03 13.44
C LEU A 292 38.34 -1.06 14.40
N GLY A 293 37.97 -2.24 13.89
CA GLY A 293 37.54 -3.38 14.71
C GLY A 293 36.24 -3.21 15.50
N TYR A 294 35.39 -2.21 15.17
CA TYR A 294 34.10 -2.00 15.84
C TYR A 294 33.02 -1.44 14.89
N TYR A 295 31.78 -1.61 15.29
CA TYR A 295 30.62 -0.98 14.62
C TYR A 295 30.28 0.35 15.30
N THR A 296 30.11 1.40 14.50
CA THR A 296 29.56 2.65 15.01
C THR A 296 28.06 2.69 14.71
N ILE A 297 27.23 2.52 15.72
CA ILE A 297 25.78 2.69 15.60
C ILE A 297 25.46 4.14 15.95
N LYS A 298 25.01 4.93 14.96
CA LYS A 298 24.33 6.22 15.20
C LYS A 298 22.86 6.04 14.88
N ILE A 299 22.04 5.94 15.90
CA ILE A 299 20.58 6.09 15.76
C ILE A 299 20.31 7.59 15.65
N CYS A 300 19.92 8.05 14.45
CA CYS A 300 19.47 9.41 14.28
C CYS A 300 17.98 9.46 14.60
N SER A 301 17.63 9.78 15.85
CA SER A 301 16.28 10.22 16.19
C SER A 301 16.10 11.65 15.68
N SER A 302 15.09 11.92 14.91
CA SER A 302 14.63 13.25 14.54
C SER A 302 13.87 13.91 15.71
N LEU A 303 14.55 14.06 16.85
CA LEU A 303 14.15 14.94 17.94
C LEU A 303 15.40 15.73 18.36
N ALA A 304 15.50 16.94 17.81
CA ALA A 304 16.33 17.95 18.40
C ALA A 304 15.78 18.22 19.81
N PHE A 305 16.44 17.73 20.82
CA PHE A 305 16.76 18.29 22.12
C PHE A 305 17.12 17.17 23.10
N LEU A 306 18.34 17.31 23.60
CA LEU A 306 19.04 16.69 24.71
C LEU A 306 20.21 15.77 24.30
N SER A 307 21.35 16.44 24.19
CA SER A 307 22.65 15.78 24.20
C SER A 307 22.88 15.15 25.57
N THR A 308 22.75 13.85 25.66
CA THR A 308 23.43 13.09 26.71
C THR A 308 24.23 12.00 26.02
N LYS A 309 25.55 12.17 26.05
CA LYS A 309 26.52 11.14 25.68
C LYS A 309 26.36 9.95 26.63
N ILE A 310 25.77 8.87 26.15
CA ILE A 310 25.91 7.57 26.80
C ILE A 310 26.90 6.77 25.95
N SER A 311 28.14 6.76 26.39
CA SER A 311 29.18 5.84 25.89
C SER A 311 29.04 4.53 26.66
N PHE A 312 28.45 3.50 26.04
CA PHE A 312 28.58 2.14 26.54
C PHE A 312 29.78 1.50 25.85
N LEU A 313 30.87 1.40 26.58
CA LEU A 313 31.98 0.50 26.26
C LEU A 313 31.57 -0.93 26.68
N TYR A 314 31.25 -1.79 25.71
CA TYR A 314 31.32 -3.22 25.92
C TYR A 314 32.65 -3.73 25.35
N SER A 315 33.60 -3.96 26.23
CA SER A 315 34.77 -4.79 25.96
C SER A 315 34.30 -6.25 26.09
N ILE A 316 34.22 -6.98 25.00
CA ILE A 316 34.21 -8.43 25.04
C ILE A 316 35.65 -8.87 24.70
N ILE A 317 36.35 -9.36 25.70
CA ILE A 317 37.59 -10.13 25.59
C ILE A 317 37.17 -11.56 25.24
N ILE A 318 37.62 -12.08 24.13
CA ILE A 318 38.09 -13.45 23.94
C ILE A 318 39.35 -13.38 23.10
#